data_cb1605e9eacc015b249b09d852cdd6ce
#
_entry.id   cb1605e9eacc015b249b09d852cdd6ce
#
_cell.length_a   1.000
_cell.length_b   1.000
_cell.length_c   1.000
_cell.angle_alpha   90.00
_cell.angle_beta   90.00
_cell.angle_gamma   90.00
#
_symmetry.space_group_name_H-M   'P 1'
#
loop_
_entity.id
_entity.type
_entity.pdbx_description
1 polymer ?
#
loop_
_entity_poly.entity_id
_entity_poly.type
_entity_poly.pdbx_seq_one_letter_code
_entity_poly.pdbx_strand_id
1 'polypeptide(L)'
;MSAYRVWAEIDLDAMTHNLAVIRRRAGAGVRVMLVVKADAYGHGAVAVANHAVRCGVAALGVGTSAEALELRAAGVRVPILVLGTIIDDEARDCLRNGIQIALHSSDRCSMLQDLAKRLGLRARVHLNVDTGMGRLGVLPGRALDLLRAIRASSHLELAGVMSHISAPEGALAGSTSEQARLFEGVLRDARAENLLRGWIHLANSAAVFTDLRPRYDTVRPGISAYGILPHDLPGSGDLRPAMSLRSQIVFLKDVPEGATVGYGSTWKAEQTTRVATLPIGYDDGVSWRLSNQGEVLVCGRRTRMIGRISMDYTTIDVTHVPGAKVGDVVTLIGTDDGETISVDDVARRADTISYEVVCAVGKRVQRTYVGGTEIDLPAQTAATRGALAGVPRPVPQPVDRSETAGGPGRRI
;
A
#
# COMPACT_ATOMS: atom_id res chain seq x y z
N MET A 1 19.08 -5.99 -22.29
CA MET A 1 18.33 -4.71 -22.44
C MET A 1 16.90 -4.96 -21.99
N SER A 2 16.33 -4.12 -21.16
CA SER A 2 14.93 -4.23 -20.77
C SER A 2 14.04 -4.07 -22.00
N ALA A 3 12.99 -4.91 -22.12
CA ALA A 3 12.00 -4.77 -23.19
C ALA A 3 11.02 -3.59 -22.94
N TYR A 4 11.11 -2.95 -21.77
CA TYR A 4 10.18 -1.91 -21.33
C TYR A 4 10.78 -0.52 -21.43
N ARG A 5 9.94 0.46 -21.79
CA ARG A 5 10.30 1.89 -21.82
C ARG A 5 10.45 2.44 -20.39
N VAL A 6 9.55 2.00 -19.51
CA VAL A 6 9.48 2.36 -18.09
C VAL A 6 9.06 1.12 -17.32
N TRP A 7 9.72 0.86 -16.21
CA TRP A 7 9.34 -0.25 -15.32
C TRP A 7 9.67 0.04 -13.85
N ALA A 8 8.87 -0.53 -12.98
CA ALA A 8 9.17 -0.63 -11.55
C ALA A 8 9.62 -2.06 -11.26
N GLU A 9 10.85 -2.21 -10.82
CA GLU A 9 11.39 -3.48 -10.36
C GLU A 9 11.08 -3.64 -8.88
N ILE A 10 10.37 -4.71 -8.53
CA ILE A 10 9.91 -5.01 -7.18
C ILE A 10 10.69 -6.20 -6.63
N ASP A 11 11.49 -5.94 -5.61
CA ASP A 11 12.30 -6.94 -4.92
C ASP A 11 11.48 -7.64 -3.82
N LEU A 12 11.08 -8.88 -4.10
CA LEU A 12 10.31 -9.71 -3.17
C LEU A 12 11.17 -10.24 -2.01
N ASP A 13 12.48 -10.38 -2.19
CA ASP A 13 13.38 -10.78 -1.11
C ASP A 13 13.56 -9.64 -0.09
N ALA A 14 13.63 -8.38 -0.58
CA ALA A 14 13.58 -7.21 0.30
C ALA A 14 12.29 -7.20 1.12
N MET A 15 11.13 -7.53 0.52
CA MET A 15 9.87 -7.64 1.25
C MET A 15 9.88 -8.77 2.28
N THR A 16 10.44 -9.94 1.95
CA THR A 16 10.62 -11.06 2.90
C THR A 16 11.45 -10.61 4.10
N HIS A 17 12.58 -9.96 3.85
CA HIS A 17 13.43 -9.39 4.88
C HIS A 17 12.68 -8.38 5.76
N ASN A 18 11.95 -7.43 5.16
CA ASN A 18 11.21 -6.41 5.89
C ASN A 18 10.11 -7.02 6.78
N LEU A 19 9.39 -8.02 6.28
CA LEU A 19 8.39 -8.75 7.06
C LEU A 19 9.03 -9.49 8.24
N ALA A 20 10.24 -10.03 8.10
CA ALA A 20 10.98 -10.62 9.21
C ALA A 20 11.40 -9.58 10.26
N VAL A 21 11.87 -8.40 9.83
CA VAL A 21 12.17 -7.27 10.73
C VAL A 21 10.92 -6.85 11.50
N ILE A 22 9.80 -6.66 10.79
CA ILE A 22 8.51 -6.28 11.39
C ILE A 22 8.07 -7.29 12.45
N ARG A 23 8.17 -8.60 12.18
CA ARG A 23 7.81 -9.64 13.16
C ARG A 23 8.69 -9.61 14.41
N ARG A 24 10.00 -9.46 14.25
CA ARG A 24 10.91 -9.32 15.41
C ARG A 24 10.53 -8.14 16.28
N ARG A 25 10.20 -7.00 15.68
CA ARG A 25 9.79 -5.79 16.40
C ARG A 25 8.40 -5.89 17.00
N ALA A 26 7.46 -6.53 16.31
CA ALA A 26 6.12 -6.78 16.84
C ALA A 26 6.14 -7.67 18.09
N GLY A 27 7.02 -8.66 18.12
CA GLY A 27 7.16 -9.60 19.24
C GLY A 27 6.52 -10.95 18.97
N ALA A 28 6.90 -11.93 19.77
CA ALA A 28 6.41 -13.30 19.64
C ALA A 28 4.88 -13.38 19.81
N GLY A 29 4.23 -14.16 18.95
CA GLY A 29 2.78 -14.36 19.00
C GLY A 29 1.94 -13.25 18.38
N VAL A 30 2.54 -12.09 18.01
CA VAL A 30 1.82 -11.00 17.35
C VAL A 30 1.67 -11.29 15.85
N ARG A 31 0.44 -11.19 15.37
CA ARG A 31 0.10 -11.40 13.96
C ARG A 31 0.44 -10.18 13.11
N VAL A 32 0.72 -10.43 11.85
CA VAL A 32 0.89 -9.37 10.86
C VAL A 32 -0.31 -9.38 9.91
N MET A 33 -1.06 -8.29 9.87
CA MET A 33 -2.02 -7.94 8.83
C MET A 33 -1.32 -6.95 7.89
N LEU A 34 -0.82 -7.43 6.74
CA LEU A 34 -0.15 -6.55 5.79
C LEU A 34 -1.15 -5.65 5.09
N VAL A 35 -0.90 -4.34 5.07
CA VAL A 35 -1.73 -3.37 4.34
C VAL A 35 -1.24 -3.26 2.89
N VAL A 36 -2.12 -3.65 1.95
CA VAL A 36 -1.85 -3.73 0.50
C VAL A 36 -2.76 -2.83 -0.34
N LYS A 37 -3.35 -1.79 0.28
CA LYS A 37 -4.18 -0.80 -0.41
C LYS A 37 -3.39 0.00 -1.45
N ALA A 38 -4.08 0.71 -2.34
CA ALA A 38 -3.50 1.54 -3.40
C ALA A 38 -2.48 0.74 -4.25
N ASP A 39 -2.93 -0.41 -4.77
CA ASP A 39 -2.11 -1.36 -5.54
C ASP A 39 -0.82 -1.77 -4.77
N ALA A 40 -0.97 -2.12 -3.47
CA ALA A 40 0.15 -2.39 -2.56
C ALA A 40 1.15 -1.22 -2.53
N TYR A 41 0.64 0.00 -2.34
CA TYR A 41 1.46 1.23 -2.40
C TYR A 41 2.25 1.34 -3.72
N GLY A 42 1.60 1.02 -4.84
CA GLY A 42 2.19 1.06 -6.17
C GLY A 42 3.06 -0.14 -6.55
N HIS A 43 3.21 -1.14 -5.67
CA HIS A 43 4.09 -2.30 -5.89
C HIS A 43 3.41 -3.47 -6.63
N GLY A 44 2.09 -3.39 -6.91
CA GLY A 44 1.32 -4.47 -7.54
C GLY A 44 0.64 -5.39 -6.52
N ALA A 45 -0.64 -5.12 -6.21
CA ALA A 45 -1.35 -5.74 -5.09
C ALA A 45 -1.40 -7.27 -5.15
N VAL A 46 -1.67 -7.85 -6.32
CA VAL A 46 -1.83 -9.31 -6.46
C VAL A 46 -0.52 -10.05 -6.20
N ALA A 47 0.57 -9.61 -6.81
CA ALA A 47 1.87 -10.27 -6.64
C ALA A 47 2.39 -10.14 -5.21
N VAL A 48 2.31 -8.92 -4.66
CA VAL A 48 2.68 -8.61 -3.28
C VAL A 48 1.86 -9.41 -2.28
N ALA A 49 0.53 -9.47 -2.44
CA ALA A 49 -0.36 -10.21 -1.56
C ALA A 49 -0.05 -11.71 -1.54
N ASN A 50 0.13 -12.31 -2.74
CA ASN A 50 0.49 -13.73 -2.86
C ASN A 50 1.86 -14.02 -2.23
N HIS A 51 2.85 -13.15 -2.44
CA HIS A 51 4.16 -13.28 -1.81
C HIS A 51 4.06 -13.18 -0.28
N ALA A 52 3.37 -12.15 0.23
CA ALA A 52 3.18 -11.95 1.67
C ALA A 52 2.46 -13.12 2.34
N VAL A 53 1.46 -13.73 1.67
CA VAL A 53 0.78 -14.94 2.15
C VAL A 53 1.77 -16.10 2.25
N ARG A 54 2.64 -16.31 1.26
CA ARG A 54 3.71 -17.32 1.34
C ARG A 54 4.67 -17.01 2.49
N CYS A 55 4.97 -15.73 2.74
CA CYS A 55 5.73 -15.30 3.91
C CYS A 55 4.97 -15.45 5.25
N GLY A 56 3.72 -15.94 5.27
CA GLY A 56 2.98 -16.26 6.49
C GLY A 56 2.34 -15.04 7.17
N VAL A 57 1.92 -14.00 6.42
CA VAL A 57 1.05 -12.97 7.00
C VAL A 57 -0.31 -13.55 7.35
N ALA A 58 -0.91 -13.08 8.45
CA ALA A 58 -2.14 -13.65 8.96
C ALA A 58 -3.39 -13.11 8.24
N ALA A 59 -3.31 -11.91 7.68
CA ALA A 59 -4.39 -11.25 6.95
C ALA A 59 -3.85 -10.14 6.06
N LEU A 60 -4.71 -9.60 5.19
CA LEU A 60 -4.45 -8.43 4.38
C LEU A 60 -5.43 -7.29 4.73
N GLY A 61 -4.95 -6.06 4.72
CA GLY A 61 -5.76 -4.85 4.88
C GLY A 61 -5.78 -4.06 3.58
N VAL A 62 -6.96 -3.68 3.12
CA VAL A 62 -7.17 -2.89 1.91
C VAL A 62 -7.95 -1.61 2.21
N GLY A 63 -7.99 -0.66 1.25
CA GLY A 63 -8.72 0.59 1.40
C GLY A 63 -10.17 0.48 0.96
N THR A 64 -10.44 -0.29 -0.09
CA THR A 64 -11.75 -0.36 -0.77
C THR A 64 -12.23 -1.80 -0.97
N SER A 65 -13.52 -1.95 -1.24
CA SER A 65 -14.14 -3.22 -1.63
C SER A 65 -13.59 -3.77 -2.93
N ALA A 66 -13.34 -2.90 -3.91
CA ALA A 66 -12.79 -3.28 -5.21
C ALA A 66 -11.42 -3.95 -5.08
N GLU A 67 -10.50 -3.37 -4.27
CA GLU A 67 -9.20 -3.98 -3.97
C GLU A 67 -9.34 -5.34 -3.28
N ALA A 68 -10.30 -5.48 -2.36
CA ALA A 68 -10.57 -6.75 -1.68
C ALA A 68 -11.05 -7.83 -2.64
N LEU A 69 -11.96 -7.47 -3.54
CA LEU A 69 -12.53 -8.39 -4.53
C LEU A 69 -11.51 -8.79 -5.59
N GLU A 70 -10.64 -7.88 -6.03
CA GLU A 70 -9.52 -8.18 -6.92
C GLU A 70 -8.59 -9.23 -6.32
N LEU A 71 -8.17 -9.05 -5.07
CA LEU A 71 -7.33 -10.03 -4.38
C LEU A 71 -8.04 -11.38 -4.20
N ARG A 72 -9.33 -11.37 -3.92
CA ARG A 72 -10.12 -12.59 -3.79
C ARG A 72 -10.25 -13.31 -5.11
N ALA A 73 -10.48 -12.58 -6.22
CA ALA A 73 -10.50 -13.12 -7.58
C ALA A 73 -9.14 -13.70 -7.99
N ALA A 74 -8.05 -13.09 -7.56
CA ALA A 74 -6.69 -13.59 -7.75
C ALA A 74 -6.32 -14.80 -6.88
N GLY A 75 -7.27 -15.38 -6.14
CA GLY A 75 -7.08 -16.61 -5.38
C GLY A 75 -6.55 -16.46 -3.96
N VAL A 76 -6.40 -15.25 -3.45
CA VAL A 76 -6.00 -15.03 -2.04
C VAL A 76 -7.08 -15.61 -1.10
N ARG A 77 -6.67 -16.39 -0.08
CA ARG A 77 -7.59 -17.08 0.83
C ARG A 77 -7.50 -16.59 2.29
N VAL A 78 -6.42 -15.96 2.69
CA VAL A 78 -6.33 -15.37 4.04
C VAL A 78 -7.43 -14.33 4.26
N PRO A 79 -7.80 -14.01 5.51
CA PRO A 79 -8.71 -12.92 5.79
C PRO A 79 -8.29 -11.61 5.10
N ILE A 80 -9.26 -10.91 4.51
CA ILE A 80 -9.07 -9.58 3.93
C ILE A 80 -10.02 -8.64 4.65
N LEU A 81 -9.47 -7.54 5.18
CA LEU A 81 -10.23 -6.49 5.88
C LEU A 81 -10.24 -5.22 5.05
N VAL A 82 -11.42 -4.73 4.70
CA VAL A 82 -11.58 -3.36 4.21
C VAL A 82 -11.47 -2.41 5.40
N LEU A 83 -10.37 -1.67 5.46
CA LEU A 83 -10.04 -0.71 6.53
C LEU A 83 -10.81 0.61 6.38
N GLY A 84 -11.21 0.93 5.13
CA GLY A 84 -12.08 2.06 4.82
C GLY A 84 -13.54 1.79 5.14
N THR A 85 -14.39 2.73 4.76
CA THR A 85 -15.84 2.50 4.75
C THR A 85 -16.26 1.89 3.40
N ILE A 86 -17.35 1.14 3.41
CA ILE A 86 -18.00 0.63 2.18
C ILE A 86 -19.36 1.31 2.03
N ILE A 87 -19.83 1.47 0.81
CA ILE A 87 -21.20 1.89 0.52
C ILE A 87 -22.13 0.68 0.44
N ASP A 88 -23.44 0.91 0.48
CA ASP A 88 -24.43 -0.18 0.62
C ASP A 88 -24.38 -1.19 -0.52
N ASP A 89 -24.18 -0.71 -1.77
CA ASP A 89 -24.11 -1.56 -2.96
C ASP A 89 -22.89 -2.50 -2.95
N GLU A 90 -21.78 -2.06 -2.36
CA GLU A 90 -20.55 -2.85 -2.25
C GLU A 90 -20.62 -3.97 -1.20
N ALA A 91 -21.45 -3.76 -0.17
CA ALA A 91 -21.53 -4.65 0.99
C ALA A 91 -21.94 -6.08 0.59
N ARG A 92 -22.84 -6.23 -0.40
CA ARG A 92 -23.32 -7.53 -0.87
C ARG A 92 -22.18 -8.42 -1.38
N ASP A 93 -21.33 -7.88 -2.23
CA ASP A 93 -20.23 -8.64 -2.83
C ASP A 93 -19.12 -8.90 -1.81
N CYS A 94 -18.87 -7.95 -0.90
CA CYS A 94 -17.99 -8.19 0.22
C CYS A 94 -18.44 -9.39 1.06
N LEU A 95 -19.70 -9.45 1.47
CA LEU A 95 -20.24 -10.55 2.28
C LEU A 95 -20.18 -11.90 1.56
N ARG A 96 -20.56 -11.94 0.27
CA ARG A 96 -20.51 -13.17 -0.54
C ARG A 96 -19.11 -13.74 -0.72
N ASN A 97 -18.10 -12.85 -0.71
CA ASN A 97 -16.70 -13.24 -0.88
C ASN A 97 -15.93 -13.35 0.47
N GLY A 98 -16.65 -13.33 1.61
CA GLY A 98 -16.05 -13.48 2.93
C GLY A 98 -15.06 -12.38 3.28
N ILE A 99 -15.27 -11.16 2.74
CA ILE A 99 -14.48 -9.98 3.05
C ILE A 99 -14.92 -9.44 4.40
N GLN A 100 -13.97 -9.12 5.26
CA GLN A 100 -14.21 -8.50 6.55
C GLN A 100 -14.34 -6.98 6.40
N ILE A 101 -15.19 -6.36 7.21
CA ILE A 101 -15.58 -4.97 7.06
C ILE A 101 -15.31 -4.22 8.35
N ALA A 102 -14.64 -3.07 8.27
CA ALA A 102 -14.51 -2.16 9.39
C ALA A 102 -15.84 -1.43 9.63
N LEU A 103 -16.32 -1.49 10.88
CA LEU A 103 -17.57 -0.92 11.31
C LEU A 103 -17.33 0.41 12.01
N HIS A 104 -18.01 1.47 11.56
CA HIS A 104 -17.76 2.85 11.99
C HIS A 104 -18.97 3.54 12.64
N SER A 105 -20.17 2.95 12.57
CA SER A 105 -21.39 3.55 13.12
C SER A 105 -22.49 2.52 13.40
N SER A 106 -23.50 2.92 14.18
CA SER A 106 -24.69 2.13 14.45
C SER A 106 -25.52 1.86 13.20
N ASP A 107 -25.65 2.86 12.32
CA ASP A 107 -26.43 2.73 11.09
C ASP A 107 -25.81 1.67 10.17
N ARG A 108 -24.48 1.66 10.04
CA ARG A 108 -23.75 0.61 9.30
C ARG A 108 -23.88 -0.75 9.95
N CYS A 109 -23.94 -0.82 11.29
CA CYS A 109 -24.19 -2.05 12.01
C CYS A 109 -25.55 -2.64 11.63
N SER A 110 -26.60 -1.83 11.67
CA SER A 110 -27.96 -2.23 11.31
C SER A 110 -28.05 -2.65 9.84
N MET A 111 -27.50 -1.85 8.94
CA MET A 111 -27.47 -2.16 7.50
C MET A 111 -26.81 -3.50 7.20
N LEU A 112 -25.62 -3.76 7.77
CA LEU A 112 -24.88 -5.01 7.57
C LEU A 112 -25.63 -6.21 8.15
N GLN A 113 -26.26 -6.05 9.33
CA GLN A 113 -27.07 -7.08 9.94
C GLN A 113 -28.24 -7.48 9.03
N ASP A 114 -29.01 -6.49 8.53
CA ASP A 114 -30.16 -6.73 7.68
C ASP A 114 -29.77 -7.34 6.33
N LEU A 115 -28.67 -6.86 5.74
CA LEU A 115 -28.15 -7.43 4.50
C LEU A 115 -27.68 -8.88 4.70
N ALA A 116 -26.91 -9.15 5.74
CA ALA A 116 -26.43 -10.49 6.07
C ALA A 116 -27.60 -11.46 6.33
N LYS A 117 -28.65 -10.99 7.03
CA LYS A 117 -29.88 -11.74 7.24
C LYS A 117 -30.56 -12.09 5.90
N ARG A 118 -30.74 -11.11 5.00
CA ARG A 118 -31.35 -11.34 3.68
C ARG A 118 -30.54 -12.32 2.82
N LEU A 119 -29.22 -12.34 2.97
CA LEU A 119 -28.34 -13.25 2.24
C LEU A 119 -28.14 -14.62 2.90
N GLY A 120 -28.66 -14.84 4.11
CA GLY A 120 -28.41 -16.06 4.88
C GLY A 120 -26.94 -16.21 5.30
N LEU A 121 -26.21 -15.11 5.45
CA LEU A 121 -24.78 -15.06 5.77
C LEU A 121 -24.54 -14.48 7.19
N ARG A 122 -23.29 -14.52 7.62
CA ARG A 122 -22.78 -13.77 8.77
C ARG A 122 -21.73 -12.78 8.30
N ALA A 123 -21.93 -11.49 8.60
CA ALA A 123 -20.94 -10.47 8.33
C ALA A 123 -19.86 -10.45 9.43
N ARG A 124 -18.61 -10.63 9.04
CA ARG A 124 -17.44 -10.52 9.93
C ARG A 124 -16.99 -9.08 9.98
N VAL A 125 -17.09 -8.47 11.16
CA VAL A 125 -16.84 -7.03 11.32
C VAL A 125 -15.73 -6.75 12.31
N HIS A 126 -14.96 -5.68 12.06
CA HIS A 126 -14.02 -5.11 13.01
C HIS A 126 -14.56 -3.77 13.50
N LEU A 127 -14.84 -3.64 14.79
CA LEU A 127 -15.22 -2.35 15.34
C LEU A 127 -14.03 -1.41 15.30
N ASN A 128 -14.18 -0.28 14.60
CA ASN A 128 -13.20 0.81 14.60
C ASN A 128 -13.58 1.85 15.63
N VAL A 129 -12.68 2.10 16.59
CA VAL A 129 -12.82 3.13 17.64
C VAL A 129 -11.95 4.32 17.27
N ASP A 130 -12.54 5.50 17.14
CA ASP A 130 -11.78 6.73 16.93
C ASP A 130 -11.28 7.26 18.28
N THR A 131 -10.00 7.08 18.51
CA THR A 131 -9.33 7.55 19.73
C THR A 131 -8.55 8.85 19.54
N GLY A 132 -8.73 9.52 18.36
CA GLY A 132 -8.07 10.79 18.08
C GLY A 132 -7.53 10.95 16.66
N MET A 133 -7.80 9.99 15.75
CA MET A 133 -7.49 10.17 14.33
C MET A 133 -8.46 11.15 13.64
N GLY A 134 -9.72 11.24 14.11
CA GLY A 134 -10.71 12.18 13.61
C GLY A 134 -11.21 11.91 12.20
N ARG A 135 -11.15 10.67 11.73
CA ARG A 135 -11.47 10.32 10.34
C ARG A 135 -12.61 9.31 10.22
N LEU A 136 -12.47 8.14 10.80
CA LEU A 136 -13.44 7.05 10.78
C LEU A 136 -13.45 6.35 12.14
N GLY A 137 -14.61 5.86 12.54
CA GLY A 137 -14.75 5.11 13.79
C GLY A 137 -15.79 5.74 14.73
N VAL A 138 -16.19 4.95 15.71
CA VAL A 138 -17.06 5.41 16.79
C VAL A 138 -16.22 6.03 17.89
N LEU A 139 -16.73 7.06 18.54
CA LEU A 139 -16.09 7.62 19.73
C LEU A 139 -16.03 6.58 20.86
N PRO A 140 -15.02 6.61 21.74
CA PRO A 140 -14.85 5.65 22.81
C PRO A 140 -16.11 5.41 23.65
N GLY A 141 -16.84 6.47 24.00
CA GLY A 141 -18.09 6.41 24.77
C GLY A 141 -19.26 5.69 24.07
N ARG A 142 -19.17 5.42 22.77
CA ARG A 142 -20.21 4.69 22.01
C ARG A 142 -19.78 3.27 21.63
N ALA A 143 -18.54 2.89 21.91
CA ALA A 143 -17.98 1.61 21.49
C ALA A 143 -18.69 0.40 22.13
N LEU A 144 -19.00 0.48 23.43
CA LEU A 144 -19.69 -0.59 24.14
C LEU A 144 -21.09 -0.86 23.61
N ASP A 145 -21.86 0.20 23.26
CA ASP A 145 -23.19 0.05 22.69
C ASP A 145 -23.15 -0.75 21.37
N LEU A 146 -22.16 -0.46 20.50
CA LEU A 146 -21.99 -1.21 19.28
C LEU A 146 -21.52 -2.65 19.52
N LEU A 147 -20.62 -2.87 20.46
CA LEU A 147 -20.20 -4.22 20.83
C LEU A 147 -21.37 -5.07 21.34
N ARG A 148 -22.25 -4.48 22.16
CA ARG A 148 -23.48 -5.14 22.62
C ARG A 148 -24.42 -5.46 21.45
N ALA A 149 -24.61 -4.51 20.51
CA ALA A 149 -25.44 -4.71 19.32
C ALA A 149 -24.88 -5.82 18.42
N ILE A 150 -23.56 -5.85 18.17
CA ILE A 150 -22.92 -6.92 17.41
C ILE A 150 -23.10 -8.27 18.11
N ARG A 151 -22.93 -8.31 19.44
CA ARG A 151 -23.10 -9.53 20.24
C ARG A 151 -24.52 -10.08 20.22
N ALA A 152 -25.52 -9.20 20.23
CA ALA A 152 -26.93 -9.57 20.18
C ALA A 152 -27.37 -10.05 18.80
N SER A 153 -26.64 -9.75 17.74
CA SER A 153 -26.99 -10.13 16.37
C SER A 153 -26.57 -11.57 16.06
N SER A 154 -27.47 -12.37 15.48
CA SER A 154 -27.15 -13.69 14.93
C SER A 154 -26.44 -13.62 13.56
N HIS A 155 -26.49 -12.47 12.91
CA HIS A 155 -25.95 -12.25 11.55
C HIS A 155 -24.66 -11.41 11.49
N LEU A 156 -24.15 -10.98 12.67
CA LEU A 156 -22.86 -10.35 12.80
C LEU A 156 -21.91 -11.23 13.61
N GLU A 157 -20.62 -11.13 13.28
CA GLU A 157 -19.53 -11.74 14.03
C GLU A 157 -18.47 -10.68 14.29
N LEU A 158 -18.15 -10.43 15.55
CA LEU A 158 -17.03 -9.57 15.91
C LEU A 158 -15.73 -10.31 15.60
N ALA A 159 -15.09 -9.95 14.49
CA ALA A 159 -13.80 -10.47 14.05
C ALA A 159 -12.61 -9.69 14.66
N GLY A 160 -12.85 -8.45 15.12
CA GLY A 160 -11.82 -7.69 15.80
C GLY A 160 -12.31 -6.32 16.32
N VAL A 161 -11.43 -5.70 17.09
CA VAL A 161 -11.57 -4.30 17.54
C VAL A 161 -10.29 -3.56 17.19
N MET A 162 -10.41 -2.38 16.59
CA MET A 162 -9.26 -1.59 16.15
C MET A 162 -9.39 -0.11 16.47
N SER A 163 -8.22 0.55 16.49
CA SER A 163 -8.10 1.99 16.36
C SER A 163 -6.93 2.33 15.45
N HIS A 164 -6.65 3.60 15.20
CA HIS A 164 -5.56 4.05 14.34
C HIS A 164 -4.80 5.20 14.98
N ILE A 165 -3.47 5.04 15.07
CA ILE A 165 -2.57 6.07 15.59
C ILE A 165 -2.38 7.16 14.54
N SER A 166 -2.55 8.42 14.95
CA SER A 166 -2.47 9.60 14.07
C SER A 166 -1.05 10.13 13.93
N ALA A 167 -0.27 10.11 15.01
CA ALA A 167 1.07 10.69 15.07
C ALA A 167 1.99 9.79 15.92
N PRO A 168 2.48 8.67 15.38
CA PRO A 168 3.31 7.75 16.15
C PRO A 168 4.74 8.25 16.38
N GLU A 169 5.10 9.37 15.82
CA GLU A 169 6.45 9.95 15.78
C GLU A 169 6.48 11.44 16.15
N GLY A 170 7.62 11.92 16.64
CA GLY A 170 7.92 13.33 16.85
C GLY A 170 7.22 13.99 18.03
N ALA A 171 7.04 15.30 17.96
CA ALA A 171 6.57 16.18 19.05
C ALA A 171 5.17 15.84 19.59
N LEU A 172 4.41 14.97 18.91
CA LEU A 172 3.06 14.55 19.28
C LEU A 172 3.00 13.15 19.94
N ALA A 173 4.12 12.64 20.44
CA ALA A 173 4.17 11.35 21.14
C ALA A 173 3.18 11.26 22.33
N GLY A 174 2.90 12.40 23.00
CA GLY A 174 1.86 12.50 24.02
C GLY A 174 0.45 12.18 23.50
N SER A 175 0.12 12.59 22.28
CA SER A 175 -1.14 12.28 21.60
C SER A 175 -1.26 10.77 21.35
N THR A 176 -0.18 10.10 20.94
CA THR A 176 -0.16 8.65 20.73
C THR A 176 -0.40 7.87 22.02
N SER A 177 0.22 8.30 23.13
CA SER A 177 0.00 7.69 24.45
C SER A 177 -1.45 7.85 24.91
N GLU A 178 -2.05 9.03 24.67
CA GLU A 178 -3.45 9.28 25.00
C GLU A 178 -4.41 8.44 24.14
N GLN A 179 -4.15 8.31 22.82
CA GLN A 179 -4.91 7.42 21.95
C GLN A 179 -4.87 5.96 22.44
N ALA A 180 -3.69 5.49 22.82
CA ALA A 180 -3.53 4.13 23.37
C ALA A 180 -4.27 3.97 24.70
N ARG A 181 -4.22 4.97 25.59
CA ARG A 181 -4.95 4.98 26.88
C ARG A 181 -6.46 4.92 26.69
N LEU A 182 -7.00 5.72 25.76
CA LEU A 182 -8.42 5.71 25.42
C LEU A 182 -8.85 4.36 24.86
N PHE A 183 -8.04 3.78 23.96
CA PHE A 183 -8.32 2.46 23.39
C PHE A 183 -8.32 1.37 24.46
N GLU A 184 -7.32 1.36 25.36
CA GLU A 184 -7.25 0.39 26.47
C GLU A 184 -8.44 0.54 27.44
N GLY A 185 -8.91 1.75 27.67
CA GLY A 185 -10.15 2.01 28.43
C GLY A 185 -11.35 1.27 27.85
N VAL A 186 -11.58 1.42 26.52
CA VAL A 186 -12.65 0.71 25.81
C VAL A 186 -12.47 -0.81 25.91
N LEU A 187 -11.25 -1.31 25.73
CA LEU A 187 -10.97 -2.75 25.79
C LEU A 187 -11.18 -3.32 27.20
N ARG A 188 -10.76 -2.61 28.24
CA ARG A 188 -10.97 -2.98 29.63
C ARG A 188 -12.46 -3.13 29.94
N ASP A 189 -13.25 -2.11 29.57
CA ASP A 189 -14.69 -2.10 29.85
C ASP A 189 -15.41 -3.19 29.02
N ALA A 190 -15.00 -3.42 27.77
CA ALA A 190 -15.53 -4.49 26.95
C ALA A 190 -15.14 -5.91 27.45
N ARG A 191 -13.95 -6.06 28.07
CA ARG A 191 -13.55 -7.33 28.74
C ARG A 191 -14.44 -7.61 29.96
N ALA A 192 -14.72 -6.58 30.77
CA ALA A 192 -15.58 -6.70 31.95
C ALA A 192 -16.98 -7.22 31.60
N GLU A 193 -17.51 -6.83 30.44
CA GLU A 193 -18.80 -7.31 29.92
C GLU A 193 -18.70 -8.57 29.04
N ASN A 194 -17.51 -9.18 28.93
CA ASN A 194 -17.26 -10.36 28.08
C ASN A 194 -17.68 -10.16 26.60
N LEU A 195 -17.51 -8.95 26.08
CA LEU A 195 -17.88 -8.55 24.71
C LEU A 195 -16.77 -8.77 23.69
N LEU A 196 -15.49 -8.80 24.14
CA LEU A 196 -14.37 -8.92 23.21
C LEU A 196 -14.28 -10.31 22.59
N ARG A 197 -14.16 -10.30 21.27
CA ARG A 197 -13.87 -11.47 20.44
C ARG A 197 -12.96 -11.02 19.29
N GLY A 198 -12.27 -11.98 18.67
CA GLY A 198 -11.44 -11.70 17.49
C GLY A 198 -10.14 -10.97 17.84
N TRP A 199 -9.64 -10.20 16.88
CA TRP A 199 -8.33 -9.60 16.92
C TRP A 199 -8.36 -8.17 17.47
N ILE A 200 -7.37 -7.81 18.27
CA ILE A 200 -7.18 -6.45 18.77
C ILE A 200 -5.99 -5.84 18.03
N HIS A 201 -6.18 -4.72 17.34
CA HIS A 201 -5.11 -4.11 16.55
C HIS A 201 -5.14 -2.57 16.57
N LEU A 202 -3.99 -1.97 16.87
CA LEU A 202 -3.77 -0.53 16.95
C LEU A 202 -2.59 -0.09 16.07
N ALA A 203 -1.44 -0.75 16.21
CA ALA A 203 -0.16 -0.32 15.65
C ALA A 203 -0.14 -0.36 14.11
N ASN A 204 0.18 0.77 13.48
CA ASN A 204 0.53 0.92 12.07
C ASN A 204 2.06 0.73 11.87
N SER A 205 2.60 1.03 10.66
CA SER A 205 4.04 0.90 10.35
C SER A 205 4.92 1.62 11.35
N ALA A 206 4.70 2.90 11.58
CA ALA A 206 5.56 3.70 12.46
C ALA A 206 5.42 3.24 13.91
N ALA A 207 4.22 2.94 14.39
CA ALA A 207 4.00 2.44 15.74
C ALA A 207 4.68 1.07 16.02
N VAL A 208 4.95 0.25 15.00
CA VAL A 208 5.75 -0.98 15.15
C VAL A 208 7.21 -0.66 15.47
N PHE A 209 7.72 0.47 15.01
CA PHE A 209 9.11 0.89 15.16
C PHE A 209 9.34 1.87 16.32
N THR A 210 8.29 2.26 17.02
CA THR A 210 8.34 3.03 18.27
C THR A 210 8.22 2.14 19.49
N ASP A 211 8.37 2.71 20.67
CA ASP A 211 8.15 2.01 21.94
C ASP A 211 6.69 1.94 22.39
N LEU A 212 5.76 2.22 21.48
CA LEU A 212 4.33 2.11 21.78
C LEU A 212 3.96 0.72 22.28
N ARG A 213 3.39 0.65 23.45
CA ARG A 213 2.88 -0.57 24.11
C ARG A 213 1.48 -0.31 24.68
N PRO A 214 0.60 -1.31 24.70
CA PRO A 214 0.74 -2.68 24.18
C PRO A 214 0.59 -2.73 22.64
N ARG A 215 1.21 -3.73 22.01
CA ARG A 215 1.04 -3.97 20.55
C ARG A 215 -0.16 -4.85 20.23
N TYR A 216 -0.82 -5.34 21.27
CA TYR A 216 -1.93 -6.28 21.18
C TYR A 216 -1.56 -7.56 20.40
N ASP A 217 -2.53 -8.21 19.77
CA ASP A 217 -2.30 -9.49 19.11
C ASP A 217 -2.07 -9.36 17.58
N THR A 218 -2.23 -8.16 17.03
CA THR A 218 -2.09 -7.92 15.60
C THR A 218 -1.55 -6.52 15.31
N VAL A 219 -0.58 -6.42 14.39
CA VAL A 219 -0.06 -5.16 13.85
C VAL A 219 -0.43 -5.00 12.38
N ARG A 220 -0.53 -3.75 11.92
CA ARG A 220 -0.93 -3.40 10.55
C ARG A 220 0.17 -2.62 9.82
N PRO A 221 1.33 -3.24 9.53
CA PRO A 221 2.33 -2.60 8.70
C PRO A 221 1.80 -2.38 7.28
N GLY A 222 2.13 -1.22 6.71
CA GLY A 222 1.97 -0.89 5.31
C GLY A 222 3.33 -0.52 4.75
N ILE A 223 3.65 0.77 4.76
CA ILE A 223 4.84 1.34 4.11
C ILE A 223 6.17 0.71 4.56
N SER A 224 6.27 0.28 5.82
CA SER A 224 7.47 -0.40 6.33
C SER A 224 7.74 -1.76 5.69
N ALA A 225 6.71 -2.47 5.23
CA ALA A 225 6.90 -3.73 4.53
C ALA A 225 7.52 -3.52 3.13
N TYR A 226 7.35 -2.34 2.57
CA TYR A 226 7.96 -1.91 1.30
C TYR A 226 9.33 -1.27 1.47
N GLY A 227 9.87 -1.29 2.71
CA GLY A 227 11.21 -0.82 3.02
C GLY A 227 11.34 0.70 3.19
N ILE A 228 10.22 1.37 3.45
CA ILE A 228 10.15 2.81 3.62
C ILE A 228 9.67 3.12 5.04
N LEU A 229 10.39 3.98 5.73
CA LEU A 229 10.04 4.45 7.06
C LEU A 229 10.70 5.81 7.27
N PRO A 230 10.08 6.78 8.00
CA PRO A 230 10.75 8.02 8.36
C PRO A 230 12.13 7.79 8.98
N HIS A 231 13.13 8.53 8.51
CA HIS A 231 14.54 8.33 8.90
C HIS A 231 14.83 8.50 10.39
N ASP A 232 14.01 9.28 11.08
CA ASP A 232 14.11 9.56 12.52
C ASP A 232 13.55 8.43 13.38
N LEU A 233 12.89 7.44 12.79
CA LEU A 233 12.37 6.30 13.54
C LEU A 233 13.46 5.24 13.77
N PRO A 234 13.55 4.71 15.00
CA PRO A 234 14.52 3.68 15.36
C PRO A 234 14.41 2.44 14.46
N GLY A 235 15.52 2.09 13.77
CA GLY A 235 15.57 0.91 12.89
C GLY A 235 15.00 1.12 11.51
N SER A 236 14.84 2.35 11.05
CA SER A 236 14.60 2.66 9.64
C SER A 236 15.68 2.05 8.73
N GLY A 237 16.95 2.07 9.17
CA GLY A 237 18.07 1.47 8.47
C GLY A 237 18.08 -0.07 8.41
N ASP A 238 17.21 -0.74 9.18
CA ASP A 238 17.06 -2.20 9.12
C ASP A 238 16.21 -2.67 7.93
N LEU A 239 15.50 -1.76 7.27
CA LEU A 239 14.60 -2.06 6.17
C LEU A 239 15.30 -1.92 4.81
N ARG A 240 14.83 -2.68 3.83
CA ARG A 240 15.33 -2.67 2.45
C ARG A 240 14.24 -2.14 1.53
N PRO A 241 14.48 -1.04 0.77
CA PRO A 241 13.52 -0.57 -0.23
C PRO A 241 13.20 -1.67 -1.24
N ALA A 242 11.90 -1.89 -1.48
CA ALA A 242 11.45 -2.96 -2.36
C ALA A 242 11.24 -2.51 -3.80
N MET A 243 11.18 -1.19 -4.09
CA MET A 243 10.93 -0.66 -5.42
C MET A 243 12.14 0.09 -5.97
N SER A 244 12.51 -0.23 -7.23
CA SER A 244 13.31 0.64 -8.07
C SER A 244 12.49 1.08 -9.27
N LEU A 245 12.46 2.39 -9.57
CA LEU A 245 11.80 2.95 -10.75
C LEU A 245 12.85 3.28 -11.81
N ARG A 246 12.71 2.69 -12.98
CA ARG A 246 13.70 2.77 -14.06
C ARG A 246 13.05 3.16 -15.38
N SER A 247 13.84 3.80 -16.22
CA SER A 247 13.53 4.12 -17.61
C SER A 247 14.79 3.91 -18.46
N GLN A 248 14.77 4.36 -19.72
CA GLN A 248 15.93 4.32 -20.60
C GLN A 248 16.03 5.57 -21.45
N ILE A 249 17.22 5.92 -21.91
CA ILE A 249 17.42 6.99 -22.87
C ILE A 249 16.82 6.58 -24.22
N VAL A 250 15.89 7.37 -24.75
CA VAL A 250 15.29 7.13 -26.08
C VAL A 250 15.77 8.10 -27.14
N PHE A 251 16.35 9.23 -26.74
CA PHE A 251 16.86 10.25 -27.67
C PHE A 251 17.99 11.04 -27.00
N LEU A 252 18.97 11.44 -27.82
CA LEU A 252 20.09 12.29 -27.42
C LEU A 252 20.29 13.40 -28.45
N LYS A 253 20.57 14.60 -27.98
CA LYS A 253 20.97 15.72 -28.81
C LYS A 253 21.88 16.68 -28.03
N ASP A 254 22.75 17.39 -28.76
CA ASP A 254 23.48 18.53 -28.22
C ASP A 254 22.67 19.80 -28.46
N VAL A 255 22.51 20.64 -27.45
CA VAL A 255 21.87 21.94 -27.53
C VAL A 255 22.95 23.02 -27.31
N PRO A 256 23.01 24.06 -28.17
CA PRO A 256 24.00 25.12 -28.02
C PRO A 256 23.75 25.99 -26.80
N GLU A 257 24.75 26.70 -26.34
CA GLU A 257 24.62 27.74 -25.34
C GLU A 257 23.47 28.70 -25.68
N GLY A 258 22.69 29.08 -24.68
CA GLY A 258 21.53 29.96 -24.81
C GLY A 258 20.25 29.27 -25.23
N ALA A 259 20.30 28.04 -25.73
CA ALA A 259 19.10 27.27 -26.09
C ALA A 259 18.29 26.90 -24.85
N THR A 260 16.97 26.80 -25.01
CA THR A 260 16.04 26.43 -23.93
C THR A 260 15.50 25.01 -24.08
N VAL A 261 15.12 24.36 -22.96
CA VAL A 261 14.58 23.00 -22.94
C VAL A 261 13.23 22.98 -22.22
N GLY A 262 12.27 22.28 -22.82
CA GLY A 262 10.96 21.98 -22.21
C GLY A 262 9.96 23.13 -22.26
N TYR A 263 8.76 22.88 -21.75
CA TYR A 263 7.66 23.84 -21.72
C TYR A 263 8.00 25.10 -20.91
N GLY A 264 7.64 26.26 -21.45
CA GLY A 264 7.83 27.54 -20.79
C GLY A 264 9.28 27.99 -20.74
N SER A 265 10.20 27.30 -21.46
CA SER A 265 11.62 27.67 -21.57
C SER A 265 12.27 27.98 -20.20
N THR A 266 11.92 27.19 -19.16
CA THR A 266 12.31 27.44 -17.77
C THR A 266 13.75 27.03 -17.46
N TRP A 267 14.39 26.31 -18.37
CA TRP A 267 15.80 25.96 -18.32
C TRP A 267 16.51 26.46 -19.57
N LYS A 268 17.69 27.02 -19.41
CA LYS A 268 18.51 27.56 -20.48
C LYS A 268 19.93 27.00 -20.37
N ALA A 269 20.49 26.56 -21.49
CA ALA A 269 21.84 26.03 -21.54
C ALA A 269 22.86 27.15 -21.33
N GLU A 270 23.74 26.98 -20.33
CA GLU A 270 24.85 27.90 -20.02
C GLU A 270 26.09 27.63 -20.91
N GLN A 271 26.13 26.45 -21.52
CA GLN A 271 27.15 25.98 -22.46
C GLN A 271 26.52 24.94 -23.39
N THR A 272 27.27 24.50 -24.40
CA THR A 272 26.80 23.33 -25.17
C THR A 272 26.52 22.16 -24.27
N THR A 273 25.25 21.72 -24.21
CA THR A 273 24.77 20.72 -23.27
C THR A 273 24.24 19.51 -24.01
N ARG A 274 24.68 18.31 -23.59
CA ARG A 274 24.15 17.06 -24.11
C ARG A 274 22.90 16.64 -23.33
N VAL A 275 21.77 16.70 -24.02
CA VAL A 275 20.44 16.44 -23.44
C VAL A 275 19.98 15.04 -23.82
N ALA A 276 19.60 14.25 -22.82
CA ALA A 276 18.93 12.96 -23.02
C ALA A 276 17.43 13.09 -22.72
N THR A 277 16.61 12.38 -23.50
CA THR A 277 15.16 12.29 -23.32
C THR A 277 14.81 10.90 -22.81
N LEU A 278 14.02 10.87 -21.74
CA LEU A 278 13.49 9.66 -21.10
C LEU A 278 11.98 9.58 -21.38
N PRO A 279 11.45 8.40 -21.78
CA PRO A 279 10.02 8.21 -22.05
C PRO A 279 9.22 7.95 -20.78
N ILE A 280 9.42 8.80 -19.78
CA ILE A 280 8.74 8.77 -18.46
C ILE A 280 8.37 10.20 -18.09
N GLY A 281 7.15 10.41 -17.63
CA GLY A 281 6.64 11.71 -17.25
C GLY A 281 5.71 11.66 -16.05
N TYR A 282 4.89 12.72 -15.86
CA TYR A 282 4.06 12.79 -14.65
C TYR A 282 2.90 11.78 -14.66
N ASP A 283 2.46 11.26 -15.82
CA ASP A 283 1.46 10.18 -15.87
C ASP A 283 2.04 8.81 -15.45
N ASP A 284 3.36 8.69 -15.42
CA ASP A 284 4.08 7.52 -14.93
C ASP A 284 4.45 7.62 -13.44
N GLY A 285 4.23 8.77 -12.81
CA GLY A 285 4.53 9.01 -11.40
C GLY A 285 5.72 9.91 -11.13
N VAL A 286 6.33 10.53 -12.15
CA VAL A 286 7.39 11.52 -11.95
C VAL A 286 6.78 12.88 -11.64
N SER A 287 6.79 13.30 -10.39
CA SER A 287 6.16 14.57 -9.99
C SER A 287 6.63 15.74 -10.86
N TRP A 288 5.67 16.54 -11.35
CA TRP A 288 5.97 17.77 -12.08
C TRP A 288 6.83 18.76 -11.28
N ARG A 289 6.74 18.72 -9.94
CA ARG A 289 7.55 19.52 -9.03
C ARG A 289 9.05 19.23 -9.11
N LEU A 290 9.46 18.09 -9.66
CA LEU A 290 10.88 17.76 -9.90
C LEU A 290 11.48 18.49 -11.10
N SER A 291 10.70 19.28 -11.84
CA SER A 291 11.18 20.09 -12.97
C SER A 291 12.34 20.99 -12.54
N ASN A 292 13.47 20.91 -13.22
CA ASN A 292 14.71 21.63 -12.97
C ASN A 292 15.45 21.32 -11.64
N GLN A 293 14.92 20.40 -10.81
CA GLN A 293 15.53 20.10 -9.49
C GLN A 293 15.63 18.61 -9.17
N GLY A 294 14.92 17.77 -9.94
CA GLY A 294 15.02 16.33 -9.81
C GLY A 294 16.39 15.81 -10.24
N GLU A 295 16.72 14.62 -9.77
CA GLU A 295 17.94 13.90 -10.15
C GLU A 295 17.61 12.48 -10.58
N VAL A 296 18.49 11.91 -11.39
CA VAL A 296 18.47 10.51 -11.83
C VAL A 296 19.88 9.93 -11.80
N LEU A 297 20.00 8.62 -11.88
CA LEU A 297 21.28 7.95 -12.08
C LEU A 297 21.33 7.38 -13.50
N VAL A 298 22.46 7.57 -14.15
CA VAL A 298 22.76 6.99 -15.45
C VAL A 298 24.25 6.63 -15.53
N CYS A 299 24.58 5.39 -15.88
CA CYS A 299 25.95 4.87 -15.89
C CYS A 299 26.69 5.11 -14.55
N GLY A 300 26.02 4.87 -13.42
CA GLY A 300 26.56 5.08 -12.07
C GLY A 300 26.75 6.55 -11.68
N ARG A 301 26.25 7.50 -12.45
CA ARG A 301 26.43 8.94 -12.19
C ARG A 301 25.11 9.64 -11.94
N ARG A 302 25.09 10.49 -10.93
CA ARG A 302 23.97 11.36 -10.60
C ARG A 302 23.95 12.56 -11.55
N THR A 303 22.79 12.78 -12.22
CA THR A 303 22.60 13.90 -13.11
C THR A 303 21.24 14.57 -12.91
N ARG A 304 21.08 15.78 -13.41
CA ARG A 304 19.91 16.63 -13.15
C ARG A 304 18.82 16.46 -14.22
N MET A 305 17.58 16.52 -13.79
CA MET A 305 16.43 16.78 -14.65
C MET A 305 16.45 18.27 -15.05
N ILE A 306 16.31 18.55 -16.33
CA ILE A 306 16.35 19.89 -16.90
C ILE A 306 15.07 20.18 -17.71
N GLY A 307 14.58 21.40 -17.63
CA GLY A 307 13.29 21.79 -18.20
C GLY A 307 12.11 21.22 -17.41
N ARG A 308 10.90 21.53 -17.89
CA ARG A 308 9.67 21.02 -17.27
C ARG A 308 9.40 19.59 -17.68
N ILE A 309 9.06 18.76 -16.72
CA ILE A 309 8.56 17.39 -16.91
C ILE A 309 7.22 17.48 -17.63
N SER A 310 7.06 16.70 -18.69
CA SER A 310 5.80 16.60 -19.45
C SER A 310 5.01 15.35 -19.03
N MET A 311 3.86 15.13 -19.67
CA MET A 311 3.03 13.94 -19.40
C MET A 311 3.82 12.64 -19.61
N ASP A 312 4.61 12.58 -20.71
CA ASP A 312 5.22 11.36 -21.22
C ASP A 312 6.76 11.39 -21.22
N TYR A 313 7.37 12.55 -20.96
CA TYR A 313 8.82 12.71 -21.13
C TYR A 313 9.44 13.57 -20.02
N THR A 314 10.65 13.14 -19.64
CA THR A 314 11.59 13.90 -18.79
C THR A 314 12.89 14.08 -19.56
N THR A 315 13.48 15.27 -19.48
CA THR A 315 14.81 15.57 -20.05
C THR A 315 15.85 15.68 -18.94
N ILE A 316 17.06 15.17 -19.21
CA ILE A 316 18.19 15.20 -18.28
C ILE A 316 19.45 15.69 -18.95
N ASP A 317 20.35 16.31 -18.18
CA ASP A 317 21.67 16.75 -18.64
C ASP A 317 22.67 15.61 -18.50
N VAL A 318 23.18 15.09 -19.60
CA VAL A 318 24.20 14.03 -19.62
C VAL A 318 25.55 14.50 -20.12
N THR A 319 25.82 15.83 -20.09
CA THR A 319 27.09 16.42 -20.52
C THR A 319 28.28 15.81 -19.78
N HIS A 320 28.11 15.54 -18.50
CA HIS A 320 29.14 14.98 -17.62
C HIS A 320 29.08 13.44 -17.50
N VAL A 321 28.31 12.79 -18.39
CA VAL A 321 28.20 11.33 -18.44
C VAL A 321 28.78 10.84 -19.79
N PRO A 322 30.11 10.74 -19.89
CA PRO A 322 30.76 10.32 -21.13
C PRO A 322 30.34 8.89 -21.48
N GLY A 323 29.97 8.70 -22.77
CA GLY A 323 29.52 7.40 -23.24
C GLY A 323 28.01 7.12 -23.11
N ALA A 324 27.24 8.03 -22.52
CA ALA A 324 25.77 7.91 -22.50
C ALA A 324 25.22 7.75 -23.91
N LYS A 325 24.38 6.75 -24.13
CA LYS A 325 23.80 6.42 -25.45
C LYS A 325 22.33 6.02 -25.32
N VAL A 326 21.63 6.05 -26.44
CA VAL A 326 20.27 5.52 -26.54
C VAL A 326 20.24 4.05 -26.12
N GLY A 327 19.28 3.69 -25.27
CA GLY A 327 19.11 2.39 -24.67
C GLY A 327 19.77 2.23 -23.29
N ASP A 328 20.59 3.16 -22.82
CA ASP A 328 21.11 3.11 -21.46
C ASP A 328 20.00 3.26 -20.43
N VAL A 329 20.07 2.45 -19.39
CA VAL A 329 19.12 2.48 -18.26
C VAL A 329 19.34 3.73 -17.44
N VAL A 330 18.24 4.35 -17.04
CA VAL A 330 18.22 5.50 -16.13
C VAL A 330 17.39 5.13 -14.90
N THR A 331 17.98 5.29 -13.72
CA THR A 331 17.33 4.98 -12.44
C THR A 331 16.83 6.27 -11.81
N LEU A 332 15.50 6.34 -11.61
CA LEU A 332 14.83 7.48 -10.96
C LEU A 332 14.71 7.26 -9.45
N ILE A 333 14.47 6.01 -9.05
CA ILE A 333 14.46 5.55 -7.66
C ILE A 333 15.21 4.22 -7.62
N GLY A 334 16.11 4.05 -6.68
CA GLY A 334 16.90 2.84 -6.51
C GLY A 334 18.40 3.08 -6.64
N THR A 335 19.15 2.01 -6.83
CA THR A 335 20.62 2.02 -6.87
C THR A 335 21.13 1.71 -8.28
N ASP A 336 22.19 2.41 -8.69
CA ASP A 336 22.95 2.19 -9.92
C ASP A 336 24.44 2.38 -9.62
N ASP A 337 25.25 1.33 -9.81
CA ASP A 337 26.72 1.28 -9.59
C ASP A 337 27.15 1.92 -8.24
N GLY A 338 26.45 1.59 -7.16
CA GLY A 338 26.77 2.08 -5.79
C GLY A 338 26.17 3.42 -5.41
N GLU A 339 25.70 4.21 -6.36
CA GLU A 339 24.93 5.44 -6.11
C GLU A 339 23.45 5.12 -5.89
N THR A 340 22.78 5.87 -5.01
CA THR A 340 21.37 5.61 -4.67
C THR A 340 20.55 6.89 -4.68
N ILE A 341 19.37 6.84 -5.28
CA ILE A 341 18.29 7.83 -5.09
C ILE A 341 17.16 7.13 -4.34
N SER A 342 16.97 7.52 -3.09
CA SER A 342 15.91 6.97 -2.26
C SER A 342 14.54 7.59 -2.59
N VAL A 343 13.46 6.91 -2.18
CA VAL A 343 12.10 7.47 -2.24
C VAL A 343 12.00 8.77 -1.43
N ASP A 344 12.71 8.84 -0.29
CA ASP A 344 12.73 10.03 0.58
C ASP A 344 13.48 11.21 -0.07
N ASP A 345 14.53 10.96 -0.86
CA ASP A 345 15.20 12.01 -1.64
C ASP A 345 14.25 12.62 -2.66
N VAL A 346 13.50 11.77 -3.36
CA VAL A 346 12.49 12.20 -4.33
C VAL A 346 11.36 12.97 -3.64
N ALA A 347 10.85 12.46 -2.52
CA ALA A 347 9.79 13.11 -1.74
C ALA A 347 10.22 14.51 -1.26
N ARG A 348 11.42 14.61 -0.70
CA ARG A 348 11.98 15.89 -0.20
C ARG A 348 12.11 16.92 -1.33
N ARG A 349 12.61 16.52 -2.50
CA ARG A 349 12.74 17.42 -3.66
C ARG A 349 11.40 17.82 -4.25
N ALA A 350 10.40 16.93 -4.21
CA ALA A 350 9.05 17.19 -4.69
C ALA A 350 8.15 17.88 -3.64
N ASP A 351 8.67 18.20 -2.44
CA ASP A 351 7.93 18.77 -1.32
C ASP A 351 6.66 17.95 -1.02
N THR A 352 6.87 16.65 -0.77
CA THR A 352 5.81 15.68 -0.46
C THR A 352 6.33 14.57 0.47
N ILE A 353 5.55 13.50 0.63
CA ILE A 353 5.87 12.35 1.47
C ILE A 353 6.15 11.09 0.63
N SER A 354 6.98 10.21 1.15
CA SER A 354 7.39 8.96 0.50
C SER A 354 6.21 8.06 0.11
N TYR A 355 5.10 8.12 0.86
CA TYR A 355 3.85 7.44 0.54
C TYR A 355 3.28 7.88 -0.82
N GLU A 356 3.24 9.20 -1.07
CA GLU A 356 2.71 9.75 -2.32
C GLU A 356 3.60 9.34 -3.49
N VAL A 357 4.93 9.41 -3.34
CA VAL A 357 5.88 9.07 -4.40
C VAL A 357 5.65 7.64 -4.92
N VAL A 358 5.59 6.64 -4.04
CA VAL A 358 5.41 5.25 -4.47
C VAL A 358 3.99 4.97 -4.98
N CYS A 359 2.97 5.58 -4.38
CA CYS A 359 1.58 5.42 -4.84
C CYS A 359 1.31 6.13 -6.17
N ALA A 360 2.12 7.13 -6.55
CA ALA A 360 2.00 7.85 -7.82
C ALA A 360 2.49 7.02 -9.03
N VAL A 361 3.24 5.93 -8.82
CA VAL A 361 3.69 5.07 -9.93
C VAL A 361 2.48 4.54 -10.70
N GLY A 362 2.31 5.06 -11.94
CA GLY A 362 1.10 4.89 -12.74
C GLY A 362 0.88 3.45 -13.23
N LYS A 363 -0.34 3.15 -13.66
CA LYS A 363 -0.73 1.79 -14.14
C LYS A 363 -0.03 1.39 -15.44
N ARG A 364 0.45 2.35 -16.24
CA ARG A 364 1.18 2.06 -17.48
C ARG A 364 2.67 1.72 -17.25
N VAL A 365 3.17 1.95 -16.03
CA VAL A 365 4.51 1.49 -15.63
C VAL A 365 4.46 -0.02 -15.40
N GLN A 366 5.27 -0.78 -16.14
CA GLN A 366 5.32 -2.23 -15.99
C GLN A 366 5.97 -2.61 -14.65
N ARG A 367 5.28 -3.45 -13.84
CA ARG A 367 5.90 -4.06 -12.65
C ARG A 367 6.62 -5.33 -13.06
N THR A 368 7.89 -5.43 -12.69
CA THR A 368 8.69 -6.66 -12.81
C THR A 368 9.08 -7.10 -11.41
N TYR A 369 9.01 -8.40 -11.15
CA TYR A 369 9.26 -8.96 -9.82
C TYR A 369 10.53 -9.77 -9.84
N VAL A 370 11.42 -9.53 -8.86
CA VAL A 370 12.69 -10.26 -8.69
C VAL A 370 12.70 -10.93 -7.32
N GLY A 371 13.41 -12.05 -7.21
CA GLY A 371 13.45 -12.81 -5.96
C GLY A 371 12.16 -13.56 -5.62
N GLY A 372 11.97 -13.89 -4.34
CA GLY A 372 10.76 -14.54 -3.82
C GLY A 372 10.62 -16.03 -4.13
N THR A 373 11.67 -16.69 -4.58
CA THR A 373 11.67 -18.12 -4.95
C THR A 373 11.96 -19.04 -3.77
N GLU A 374 12.76 -18.61 -2.81
CA GLU A 374 13.05 -19.34 -1.57
C GLU A 374 12.44 -18.62 -0.37
N ILE A 375 11.43 -19.24 0.25
CA ILE A 375 10.85 -18.74 1.49
C ILE A 375 11.06 -19.82 2.55
N ASP A 376 12.06 -19.64 3.39
CA ASP A 376 12.24 -20.42 4.61
C ASP A 376 11.20 -19.96 5.65
N LEU A 377 10.06 -20.63 5.69
CA LEU A 377 9.00 -20.30 6.67
C LEU A 377 9.36 -20.91 8.02
N PRO A 378 9.48 -20.09 9.08
CA PRO A 378 9.47 -20.66 10.43
C PRO A 378 8.16 -21.44 10.61
N ALA A 379 8.25 -22.61 11.22
CA ALA A 379 7.13 -23.53 11.44
C ALA A 379 5.87 -22.77 11.91
N GLN A 380 4.79 -22.89 11.14
CA GLN A 380 3.52 -22.20 11.45
C GLN A 380 3.04 -22.66 12.83
N THR A 381 2.91 -21.75 13.77
CA THR A 381 2.28 -22.03 15.05
C THR A 381 0.80 -22.37 14.84
N ALA A 382 0.24 -23.22 15.69
CA ALA A 382 -1.16 -23.70 15.62
C ALA A 382 -2.21 -22.59 15.52
N ALA A 383 -1.86 -21.35 15.94
CA ALA A 383 -2.71 -20.16 15.85
C ALA A 383 -3.00 -19.72 14.39
N THR A 384 -2.10 -20.01 13.44
CA THR A 384 -2.28 -19.65 12.01
C THR A 384 -3.21 -20.62 11.29
N ARG A 385 -3.29 -21.88 11.74
CA ARG A 385 -4.18 -22.89 11.15
C ARG A 385 -5.66 -22.66 11.44
N GLY A 386 -5.99 -22.07 12.59
CA GLY A 386 -7.39 -21.77 12.97
C GLY A 386 -8.02 -20.65 12.12
N ALA A 387 -7.22 -19.74 11.57
CA ALA A 387 -7.72 -18.64 10.73
C ALA A 387 -8.23 -19.07 9.35
N LEU A 388 -7.78 -20.23 8.84
CA LEU A 388 -8.17 -20.76 7.53
C LEU A 388 -9.48 -21.58 7.57
N ALA A 389 -9.95 -21.97 8.75
CA ALA A 389 -11.08 -22.89 8.93
C ALA A 389 -12.48 -22.27 8.73
N GLY A 390 -12.59 -21.02 8.29
CA GLY A 390 -13.88 -20.32 8.15
C GLY A 390 -14.09 -19.54 6.85
N VAL A 391 -13.23 -19.68 5.84
CA VAL A 391 -13.40 -18.98 4.56
C VAL A 391 -14.25 -19.85 3.62
N PRO A 392 -15.46 -19.42 3.21
CA PRO A 392 -16.26 -20.15 2.23
C PRO A 392 -15.52 -20.29 0.91
N ARG A 393 -15.66 -21.43 0.23
CA ARG A 393 -15.18 -21.56 -1.15
C ARG A 393 -15.99 -20.62 -2.05
N PRO A 394 -15.39 -19.90 -3.02
CA PRO A 394 -16.13 -19.06 -3.94
C PRO A 394 -17.14 -19.90 -4.70
N VAL A 395 -18.39 -19.44 -4.75
CA VAL A 395 -19.42 -19.99 -5.59
C VAL A 395 -19.09 -19.59 -7.02
N PRO A 396 -18.96 -20.53 -7.99
CA PRO A 396 -18.78 -20.21 -9.39
C PRO A 396 -19.96 -19.33 -9.84
N GLN A 397 -19.69 -18.19 -10.45
CA GLN A 397 -20.74 -17.38 -11.06
C GLN A 397 -21.31 -18.14 -12.26
N PRO A 398 -22.65 -18.24 -12.42
CA PRO A 398 -23.25 -18.72 -13.67
C PRO A 398 -22.87 -17.72 -14.76
N VAL A 399 -22.26 -18.23 -15.84
CA VAL A 399 -22.02 -17.47 -17.06
C VAL A 399 -23.39 -17.13 -17.64
N ASP A 400 -23.79 -15.89 -17.61
CA ASP A 400 -25.01 -15.41 -18.26
C ASP A 400 -24.82 -15.54 -19.79
N ARG A 401 -25.48 -16.54 -20.38
CA ARG A 401 -25.47 -16.84 -21.82
C ARG A 401 -26.58 -16.11 -22.57
N SER A 402 -27.04 -14.96 -22.13
CA SER A 402 -28.19 -14.26 -22.71
C SER A 402 -27.85 -13.16 -23.73
N GLU A 403 -26.61 -13.06 -24.23
CA GLU A 403 -26.28 -12.11 -25.32
C GLU A 403 -25.63 -12.81 -26.53
N THR A 404 -26.36 -13.75 -27.19
CA THR A 404 -26.10 -14.11 -28.58
C THR A 404 -27.39 -14.58 -29.26
N ALA A 405 -28.30 -13.66 -29.58
CA ALA A 405 -29.28 -13.86 -30.62
C ALA A 405 -29.87 -12.51 -31.06
N GLY A 406 -29.34 -11.94 -32.10
CA GLY A 406 -29.89 -10.76 -32.79
C GLY A 406 -29.25 -10.63 -34.16
N GLY A 407 -29.85 -11.33 -35.12
CA GLY A 407 -29.46 -11.42 -36.52
C GLY A 407 -29.67 -10.13 -37.33
N PRO A 408 -29.44 -10.16 -38.66
CA PRO A 408 -28.96 -9.01 -39.45
C PRO A 408 -30.10 -8.21 -40.11
N GLY A 409 -29.80 -6.95 -40.38
CA GLY A 409 -30.50 -6.23 -41.44
C GLY A 409 -31.00 -4.83 -41.10
N ARG A 410 -30.33 -3.82 -41.62
CA ARG A 410 -30.79 -3.00 -42.75
C ARG A 410 -29.83 -1.83 -43.01
N ARG A 411 -29.52 -1.70 -44.32
CA ARG A 411 -28.88 -0.52 -44.93
C ARG A 411 -29.75 0.74 -44.72
N ILE A 412 -29.15 1.85 -44.45
CA ILE A 412 -29.05 3.05 -45.32
C ILE A 412 -27.87 3.87 -44.84
#